data_00405f7d8d953752eb9761c316e4e59a
#
_entry.id   00405f7d8d953752eb9761c316e4e59a
#
_cell.length_a   1.000
_cell.length_b   1.000
_cell.length_c   1.000
_cell.angle_alpha   90.00
_cell.angle_beta   90.00
_cell.angle_gamma   90.00
#
_symmetry.space_group_name_H-M   'P 1'
#
loop_
_entity.id
_entity.type
_entity.pdbx_description
1 polymer ?
#
loop_
_entity_poly.entity_id
_entity_poly.type
_entity_poly.pdbx_seq_one_letter_code
_entity_poly.pdbx_strand_id
1 'polypeptide(L)'
;VIEPHEYHRFRGFVADPPSRKRNAWSYIDARDLGEIVHLCLAKDGLGFQVFNAVNDTITADMPTAEFLAKYCPGVPVTHPLGEFEAPMSNRKAREILGFREQHNWRKYV
;
A
#
# COMPACT_ATOMS: atom_id res chain seq x y z
N VAL A 1 -7.50 5.39 -3.41
CA VAL A 1 -6.70 6.13 -4.38
C VAL A 1 -6.46 7.54 -3.86
N ILE A 2 -5.21 8.02 -3.96
CA ILE A 2 -4.80 9.36 -3.53
C ILE A 2 -4.28 10.13 -4.74
N GLU A 3 -4.85 11.31 -4.97
CA GLU A 3 -4.37 12.24 -6.00
C GLU A 3 -3.20 13.09 -5.50
N PRO A 4 -2.33 13.61 -6.40
CA PRO A 4 -1.17 14.40 -5.98
C PRO A 4 -1.50 15.59 -5.06
N HIS A 5 -2.66 16.20 -5.23
CA HIS A 5 -3.08 17.34 -4.42
C HIS A 5 -3.70 16.97 -3.08
N GLU A 6 -3.86 15.68 -2.79
CA GLU A 6 -4.54 15.19 -1.58
C GLU A 6 -3.59 14.72 -0.48
N TYR A 7 -2.27 14.83 -0.65
CA TYR A 7 -1.32 14.30 0.32
C TYR A 7 -1.41 14.93 1.72
N HIS A 8 -1.99 16.13 1.83
CA HIS A 8 -2.30 16.73 3.13
C HIS A 8 -3.20 15.84 3.99
N ARG A 9 -4.00 14.96 3.39
CA ARG A 9 -4.90 14.05 4.11
C ARG A 9 -4.15 13.00 4.95
N PHE A 10 -2.91 12.69 4.61
CA PHE A 10 -2.14 11.69 5.36
C PHE A 10 -1.93 12.07 6.82
N ARG A 11 -1.84 13.35 7.14
CA ARG A 11 -1.74 13.80 8.52
C ARG A 11 -2.96 13.36 9.33
N GLY A 12 -4.15 13.44 8.75
CA GLY A 12 -5.37 12.96 9.38
C GLY A 12 -5.40 11.43 9.49
N PHE A 13 -4.91 10.71 8.49
CA PHE A 13 -4.83 9.25 8.54
C PHE A 13 -3.93 8.77 9.67
N VAL A 14 -2.77 9.40 9.83
CA VAL A 14 -1.83 9.08 10.90
C VAL A 14 -2.41 9.44 12.28
N ALA A 15 -3.11 10.57 12.38
CA ALA A 15 -3.69 11.04 13.63
C ALA A 15 -4.90 10.21 14.10
N ASP A 16 -5.61 9.57 13.18
CA ASP A 16 -6.81 8.78 13.47
C ASP A 16 -6.74 7.39 12.83
N PRO A 17 -5.91 6.49 13.38
CA PRO A 17 -5.73 5.14 12.82
C PRO A 17 -7.02 4.35 12.61
N PRO A 18 -8.03 4.37 13.51
CA PRO A 18 -9.27 3.63 13.29
C PRO A 18 -10.01 4.00 11.99
N SER A 19 -9.86 5.23 11.51
CA SER A 19 -10.53 5.69 10.29
C SER A 19 -10.10 4.92 9.03
N ARG A 20 -8.93 4.28 9.05
CA ARG A 20 -8.36 3.57 7.91
C ARG A 20 -8.37 2.05 8.06
N LYS A 21 -9.02 1.52 9.08
CA LYS A 21 -9.02 0.08 9.37
C LYS A 21 -9.57 -0.75 8.20
N ARG A 22 -10.65 -0.29 7.56
CA ARG A 22 -11.26 -0.99 6.42
C ARG A 22 -10.34 -1.09 5.20
N ASN A 23 -9.40 -0.19 5.08
CA ASN A 23 -8.42 -0.17 3.98
C ASN A 23 -7.13 -0.90 4.36
N ALA A 24 -7.09 -1.55 5.53
CA ALA A 24 -5.88 -2.14 6.10
C ALA A 24 -4.70 -1.15 6.09
N TRP A 25 -5.00 0.13 6.30
CA TRP A 25 -4.02 1.25 6.29
C TRP A 25 -3.16 1.28 5.03
N SER A 26 -3.72 0.84 3.92
CA SER A 26 -3.07 0.85 2.61
C SER A 26 -3.62 1.97 1.74
N TYR A 27 -2.87 2.34 0.70
CA TYR A 27 -3.27 3.36 -0.26
C TYR A 27 -2.61 3.09 -1.61
N ILE A 28 -3.05 3.79 -2.65
CA ILE A 28 -2.35 3.85 -3.93
C ILE A 28 -2.36 5.28 -4.45
N ASP A 29 -1.19 5.78 -4.84
CA ASP A 29 -1.09 7.05 -5.58
C ASP A 29 -1.67 6.84 -6.98
N ALA A 30 -2.49 7.77 -7.44
CA ALA A 30 -3.15 7.66 -8.75
C ALA A 30 -2.16 7.45 -9.90
N ARG A 31 -0.98 8.05 -9.81
CA ARG A 31 0.08 7.91 -10.83
C ARG A 31 0.70 6.52 -10.81
N ASP A 32 0.91 5.95 -9.63
CA ASP A 32 1.41 4.57 -9.48
C ASP A 32 0.35 3.57 -9.93
N LEU A 33 -0.94 3.85 -9.68
CA LEU A 33 -2.03 3.03 -10.21
C LEU A 33 -2.04 3.03 -11.73
N GLY A 34 -1.86 4.19 -12.35
CA GLY A 34 -1.73 4.31 -13.79
C GLY A 34 -0.59 3.47 -14.35
N GLU A 35 0.54 3.43 -13.65
CA GLU A 35 1.68 2.59 -14.03
C GLU A 35 1.35 1.10 -13.95
N ILE A 36 0.64 0.66 -12.91
CA ILE A 36 0.19 -0.75 -12.82
C ILE A 36 -0.70 -1.11 -14.01
N VAL A 37 -1.64 -0.23 -14.36
CA VAL A 37 -2.52 -0.44 -15.53
C VAL A 37 -1.69 -0.52 -16.83
N HIS A 38 -0.73 0.39 -16.99
CA HIS A 38 0.16 0.38 -18.15
C HIS A 38 0.94 -0.95 -18.26
N LEU A 39 1.51 -1.40 -17.15
CA LEU A 39 2.26 -2.66 -17.11
C LEU A 39 1.38 -3.88 -17.46
N CYS A 40 0.12 -3.90 -16.98
CA CYS A 40 -0.83 -4.95 -17.33
C CYS A 40 -1.13 -4.97 -18.83
N LEU A 41 -1.30 -3.80 -19.45
CA LEU A 41 -1.60 -3.69 -20.88
C LEU A 41 -0.38 -4.03 -21.75
N ALA A 42 0.82 -3.73 -21.26
CA ALA A 42 2.06 -3.97 -22.03
C ALA A 42 2.53 -5.43 -21.98
N LYS A 43 2.06 -6.23 -21.03
CA LYS A 43 2.52 -7.60 -20.84
C LYS A 43 1.54 -8.62 -21.42
N ASP A 44 2.00 -9.38 -22.42
CA ASP A 44 1.21 -10.45 -23.03
C ASP A 44 1.20 -11.73 -22.16
N GLY A 45 0.17 -12.55 -22.36
CA GLY A 45 0.13 -13.90 -21.80
C GLY A 45 -0.20 -13.99 -20.32
N LEU A 46 -0.67 -12.91 -19.70
CA LEU A 46 -1.04 -12.91 -18.28
C LEU A 46 -2.28 -13.78 -17.99
N GLY A 47 -3.20 -13.88 -18.95
CA GLY A 47 -4.50 -14.48 -18.70
C GLY A 47 -5.30 -13.68 -17.66
N PHE A 48 -6.18 -14.35 -16.92
CA PHE A 48 -6.90 -13.73 -15.81
C PHE A 48 -5.98 -13.63 -14.60
N GLN A 49 -5.75 -12.40 -14.12
CA GLN A 49 -4.93 -12.10 -12.93
C GLN A 49 -5.60 -11.05 -12.07
N VAL A 50 -5.43 -11.19 -10.76
CA VAL A 50 -5.86 -10.19 -9.78
C VAL A 50 -4.63 -9.68 -9.05
N PHE A 51 -4.46 -8.37 -9.02
CA PHE A 51 -3.35 -7.71 -8.30
C PHE A 51 -3.88 -6.76 -7.24
N ASN A 52 -3.23 -6.75 -6.09
CA ASN A 52 -3.44 -5.68 -5.12
C ASN A 52 -2.69 -4.44 -5.63
N ALA A 53 -3.43 -3.40 -6.01
CA ALA A 53 -2.86 -2.15 -6.47
C ALA A 53 -2.69 -1.22 -5.27
N VAL A 54 -1.59 -1.38 -4.54
CA VAL A 54 -1.27 -0.59 -3.35
C VAL A 54 0.19 -0.18 -3.35
N ASN A 55 0.49 0.93 -2.68
CA ASN A 55 1.87 1.35 -2.43
C ASN A 55 2.52 0.48 -1.36
N ASP A 56 3.84 0.60 -1.22
CA ASP A 56 4.65 -0.33 -0.42
C ASP A 56 4.43 -0.21 1.09
N THR A 57 4.10 1.00 1.59
CA THR A 57 4.16 1.27 3.01
C THR A 57 2.81 1.59 3.63
N ILE A 58 2.67 1.24 4.91
CA ILE A 58 1.51 1.52 5.75
C ILE A 58 1.30 3.03 5.93
N THR A 59 0.04 3.47 6.06
CA THR A 59 -0.32 4.87 6.32
C THR A 59 -0.27 5.19 7.82
N ALA A 60 0.87 4.89 8.44
CA ALA A 60 1.13 5.13 9.85
C ALA A 60 2.60 5.54 10.03
N ASP A 61 2.90 6.22 11.11
CA ASP A 61 4.25 6.70 11.42
C ASP A 61 4.99 5.83 12.45
N MET A 62 4.57 4.59 12.61
CA MET A 62 5.25 3.61 13.45
C MET A 62 5.49 2.31 12.67
N PRO A 63 6.45 1.47 13.10
CA PRO A 63 6.68 0.18 12.45
C PRO A 63 5.41 -0.66 12.37
N THR A 64 5.22 -1.35 11.24
CA THR A 64 4.00 -2.11 10.97
C THR A 64 3.70 -3.15 12.04
N ALA A 65 4.72 -3.88 12.50
CA ALA A 65 4.51 -4.91 13.53
C ALA A 65 3.96 -4.33 14.83
N GLU A 66 4.51 -3.19 15.28
CA GLU A 66 4.02 -2.50 16.49
C GLU A 66 2.61 -1.96 16.27
N PHE A 67 2.35 -1.39 15.09
CA PHE A 67 1.05 -0.85 14.74
C PHE A 67 -0.03 -1.92 14.76
N LEU A 68 0.21 -3.06 14.13
CA LEU A 68 -0.75 -4.16 14.09
C LEU A 68 -0.98 -4.78 15.48
N ALA A 69 0.06 -4.88 16.30
CA ALA A 69 -0.08 -5.36 17.68
C ALA A 69 -1.02 -4.45 18.48
N LYS A 70 -0.99 -3.14 18.22
CA LYS A 70 -1.83 -2.16 18.92
C LYS A 70 -3.27 -2.11 18.39
N TYR A 71 -3.45 -2.11 17.07
CA TYR A 71 -4.76 -1.88 16.43
C TYR A 71 -5.45 -3.13 15.93
N CYS A 72 -4.72 -4.25 15.80
CA CYS A 72 -5.25 -5.54 15.41
C CYS A 72 -4.73 -6.65 16.34
N PRO A 73 -4.96 -6.55 17.66
CA PRO A 73 -4.48 -7.57 18.59
C PRO A 73 -5.12 -8.93 18.28
N GLY A 74 -4.33 -10.00 18.37
CA GLY A 74 -4.81 -11.35 18.12
C GLY A 74 -4.89 -11.77 16.66
N VAL A 75 -4.60 -10.87 15.71
CA VAL A 75 -4.52 -11.25 14.29
C VAL A 75 -3.15 -11.86 14.01
N PRO A 76 -3.08 -13.11 13.55
CA PRO A 76 -1.78 -13.74 13.27
C PRO A 76 -1.11 -13.13 12.05
N VAL A 77 0.21 -12.90 12.15
CA VAL A 77 1.05 -12.51 11.03
C VAL A 77 1.74 -13.78 10.51
N THR A 78 1.41 -14.18 9.28
CA THR A 78 1.80 -15.49 8.76
C THR A 78 3.16 -15.49 8.04
N HIS A 79 3.73 -14.31 7.80
CA HIS A 79 5.07 -14.16 7.21
C HIS A 79 5.69 -12.85 7.68
N PRO A 80 7.04 -12.72 7.63
CA PRO A 80 7.72 -11.51 8.08
C PRO A 80 7.28 -10.28 7.29
N LEU A 81 7.12 -9.15 8.00
CA LEU A 81 6.82 -7.85 7.42
C LEU A 81 8.06 -6.97 7.50
N GLY A 82 8.32 -6.18 6.46
CA GLY A 82 9.28 -5.09 6.52
C GLY A 82 8.86 -4.04 7.54
N GLU A 83 9.79 -3.16 7.91
CA GLU A 83 9.57 -2.18 8.99
C GLU A 83 8.28 -1.37 8.82
N PHE A 84 8.04 -0.85 7.62
CA PHE A 84 6.84 -0.07 7.30
C PHE A 84 5.99 -0.70 6.20
N GLU A 85 6.18 -1.98 5.92
CA GLU A 85 5.45 -2.67 4.87
C GLU A 85 3.95 -2.61 5.11
N ALA A 86 3.17 -2.32 4.04
CA ALA A 86 1.72 -2.29 4.14
C ALA A 86 1.16 -3.69 4.42
N PRO A 87 0.12 -3.81 5.27
CA PRO A 87 -0.52 -5.11 5.51
C PRO A 87 -1.10 -5.74 4.25
N MET A 88 -1.61 -4.93 3.32
CA MET A 88 -2.02 -5.41 2.01
C MET A 88 -0.78 -5.45 1.10
N SER A 89 -0.40 -6.64 0.66
CA SER A 89 0.84 -6.84 -0.10
C SER A 89 0.67 -6.53 -1.59
N ASN A 90 1.64 -5.81 -2.15
CA ASN A 90 1.76 -5.62 -3.60
C ASN A 90 2.83 -6.51 -4.22
N ARG A 91 3.29 -7.54 -3.48
CA ARG A 91 4.39 -8.42 -3.93
C ARG A 91 4.11 -9.06 -5.28
N LYS A 92 2.88 -9.52 -5.50
CA LYS A 92 2.49 -10.12 -6.79
C LYS A 92 2.65 -9.14 -7.96
N ALA A 93 2.24 -7.90 -7.79
CA ALA A 93 2.41 -6.85 -8.81
C ALA A 93 3.90 -6.59 -9.08
N ARG A 94 4.73 -6.56 -8.03
CA ARG A 94 6.17 -6.37 -8.19
C ARG A 94 6.84 -7.55 -8.89
N GLU A 95 6.49 -8.78 -8.55
CA GLU A 95 7.10 -9.98 -9.11
C GLU A 95 6.64 -10.27 -10.54
N ILE A 96 5.34 -10.15 -10.82
CA ILE A 96 4.77 -10.50 -12.13
C ILE A 96 4.86 -9.34 -13.11
N LEU A 97 4.55 -8.13 -12.69
CA LEU A 97 4.51 -6.94 -13.55
C LEU A 97 5.81 -6.14 -13.56
N GLY A 98 6.70 -6.37 -12.58
CA GLY A 98 7.87 -5.52 -12.39
C GLY A 98 7.54 -4.15 -11.82
N PHE A 99 6.37 -4.00 -11.19
CA PHE A 99 5.96 -2.73 -10.61
C PHE A 99 6.96 -2.23 -9.56
N ARG A 100 7.25 -0.93 -9.61
CA ARG A 100 8.03 -0.22 -8.57
C ARG A 100 7.34 1.11 -8.30
N GLU A 101 6.98 1.36 -7.04
CA GLU A 101 6.34 2.62 -6.68
C GLU A 101 7.26 3.81 -6.93
N GLN A 102 6.69 4.91 -7.37
CA GLN A 102 7.40 6.18 -7.57
C GLN A 102 6.97 7.24 -6.57
N HIS A 103 5.83 7.06 -5.94
CA HIS A 103 5.17 8.09 -5.12
C HIS A 103 4.80 7.54 -3.75
N ASN A 104 5.79 7.42 -2.86
CA ASN A 104 5.53 7.05 -1.46
C ASN A 104 5.11 8.29 -0.66
N TRP A 105 4.06 8.16 0.15
CA TRP A 105 3.52 9.28 0.92
C TRP A 105 4.56 9.93 1.84
N ARG A 106 5.54 9.17 2.32
CA ARG A 106 6.58 9.66 3.22
C ARG A 106 7.51 10.69 2.56
N LYS A 107 7.49 10.75 1.22
CA LYS A 107 8.25 11.78 0.48
C LYS A 107 7.56 13.14 0.50
N TYR A 108 6.25 13.17 0.75
CA TYR A 108 5.41 14.35 0.56
C TYR A 108 4.83 14.89 1.86
N VAL A 109 4.99 14.17 2.95
CA VAL A 109 4.38 14.56 4.23
C VAL A 109 5.41 14.55 5.37
#